data_aa368acb66ede879208e94ba806a414a
#
_entry.id   aa368acb66ede879208e94ba806a414a
#
_cell.length_a   1.000
_cell.length_b   1.000
_cell.length_c   1.000
_cell.angle_alpha   90.00
_cell.angle_beta   90.00
_cell.angle_gamma   90.00
#
_symmetry.space_group_name_H-M   'P 1'
#
loop_
_entity.id
_entity.type
_entity.pdbx_description
1 polymer ?
#
loop_
_entity_poly.entity_id
_entity_poly.type
_entity_poly.pdbx_seq_one_letter_code
_entity_poly.pdbx_strand_id
1 'polypeptide(L)'
;MELTWYIRNLYGSHPFYLDTRYFEENEKDGSFTTVKSSKADASKEYTSFSHGVFLRNAHGLEVVTKPQSLTWRALGGSVDLTFYSGPSQAEVTKSYQRSTVGLPAMQQYNTLGYHQCRWGYTSWAELDNVVETFKEFDIPLEYIWCVPLILFGPYISF
;
A
#
# COMPACT_ATOMS: atom_id res chain seq x y z
N MET A 1 -16.13 8.89 -21.67
CA MET A 1 -15.36 8.14 -20.64
C MET A 1 -15.18 9.12 -19.49
N GLU A 2 -16.08 9.07 -18.51
CA GLU A 2 -16.04 9.95 -17.35
C GLU A 2 -14.83 9.55 -16.48
N LEU A 3 -13.92 10.49 -16.31
CA LEU A 3 -12.84 10.40 -15.32
C LEU A 3 -13.46 10.61 -13.94
N THR A 4 -13.91 9.54 -13.32
CA THR A 4 -14.31 9.58 -11.92
C THR A 4 -13.04 9.75 -11.08
N TRP A 5 -12.80 10.95 -10.60
CA TRP A 5 -11.73 11.24 -9.65
C TRP A 5 -12.08 10.61 -8.30
N TYR A 6 -11.53 9.44 -8.00
CA TYR A 6 -11.58 8.91 -6.65
C TYR A 6 -10.54 9.63 -5.82
N ILE A 7 -11.00 10.52 -4.94
CA ILE A 7 -10.17 11.07 -3.88
C ILE A 7 -9.92 9.92 -2.90
N ARG A 8 -8.71 9.40 -2.87
CA ARG A 8 -8.27 8.39 -1.90
C ARG A 8 -7.31 9.04 -0.92
N ASN A 9 -7.43 8.68 0.34
CA ASN A 9 -6.46 9.10 1.35
C ASN A 9 -5.12 8.41 1.09
N LEU A 10 -4.07 9.21 0.95
CA LEU A 10 -2.70 8.74 0.78
C LEU A 10 -1.91 9.12 2.02
N TYR A 11 -1.79 8.18 2.96
CA TYR A 11 -1.05 8.39 4.21
C TYR A 11 0.46 8.19 4.08
N GLY A 12 0.91 7.69 2.98
CA GLY A 12 2.30 7.51 2.63
C GLY A 12 2.41 6.97 1.21
N SER A 13 3.45 7.36 0.52
CA SER A 13 3.71 6.87 -0.83
C SER A 13 5.20 6.86 -1.11
N HIS A 14 5.62 5.93 -1.94
CA HIS A 14 6.95 5.90 -2.50
C HIS A 14 6.88 5.26 -3.90
N PRO A 15 7.77 5.64 -4.81
CA PRO A 15 7.67 5.22 -6.21
C PRO A 15 8.24 3.81 -6.40
N PHE A 16 7.57 2.85 -5.83
CA PHE A 16 7.84 1.43 -5.96
C PHE A 16 6.59 0.71 -6.47
N TYR A 17 6.73 -0.16 -7.45
CA TYR A 17 5.67 -1.08 -7.80
C TYR A 17 6.11 -2.53 -7.67
N LEU A 18 5.15 -3.38 -7.40
CA LEU A 18 5.27 -4.83 -7.37
C LEU A 18 4.31 -5.41 -8.41
N ASP A 19 4.82 -6.21 -9.32
CA ASP A 19 4.03 -6.90 -10.34
C ASP A 19 4.23 -8.40 -10.19
N THR A 20 3.13 -9.15 -10.26
CA THR A 20 3.13 -10.62 -10.27
C THR A 20 2.43 -11.10 -11.52
N ARG A 21 3.11 -11.94 -12.28
CA ARG A 21 2.56 -12.52 -13.50
C ARG A 21 2.46 -14.02 -13.37
N TYR A 22 1.39 -14.55 -13.94
CA TYR A 22 1.07 -15.96 -13.95
C TYR A 22 1.33 -16.55 -15.33
N PHE A 23 1.83 -17.78 -15.33
CA PHE A 23 2.24 -18.48 -16.53
C PHE A 23 1.72 -19.91 -16.52
N GLU A 24 1.33 -20.39 -17.67
CA GLU A 24 1.15 -21.81 -17.96
C GLU A 24 2.47 -22.37 -18.50
N GLU A 25 2.95 -23.45 -17.92
CA GLU A 25 4.10 -24.19 -18.40
C GLU A 25 3.65 -25.22 -19.43
N ASN A 26 4.31 -25.24 -20.56
CA ASN A 26 4.08 -26.25 -21.59
C ASN A 26 4.87 -27.51 -21.24
N GLU A 27 4.18 -28.60 -20.90
CA GLU A 27 4.80 -29.86 -20.49
C GLU A 27 5.72 -30.50 -21.55
N LYS A 28 5.59 -30.10 -22.82
CA LYS A 28 6.38 -30.71 -23.92
C LYS A 28 7.75 -30.09 -24.11
N ASP A 29 7.88 -28.80 -23.86
CA ASP A 29 9.11 -28.04 -24.15
C ASP A 29 9.59 -27.17 -23.01
N GLY A 30 8.84 -27.14 -21.88
CA GLY A 30 9.15 -26.32 -20.70
C GLY A 30 9.00 -24.81 -20.92
N SER A 31 8.36 -24.39 -22.01
CA SER A 31 8.13 -22.97 -22.28
C SER A 31 7.01 -22.39 -21.42
N PHE A 32 7.13 -21.11 -21.08
CA PHE A 32 6.12 -20.39 -20.28
C PHE A 32 5.28 -19.46 -21.15
N THR A 33 3.97 -19.57 -21.03
CA THR A 33 3.04 -18.67 -21.68
C THR A 33 2.30 -17.81 -20.65
N THR A 34 2.32 -16.48 -20.80
CA THR A 34 1.67 -15.55 -19.88
C THR A 34 0.15 -15.74 -19.88
N VAL A 35 -0.42 -15.92 -18.69
CA VAL A 35 -1.87 -16.00 -18.49
C VAL A 35 -2.42 -14.61 -18.24
N LYS A 36 -3.38 -14.18 -19.07
CA LYS A 36 -4.10 -12.91 -18.82
C LYS A 36 -5.12 -13.13 -17.70
N SER A 37 -5.20 -12.20 -16.75
CA SER A 37 -6.13 -12.29 -15.61
C SER A 37 -7.59 -12.53 -16.03
N SER A 38 -8.01 -11.99 -17.18
CA SER A 38 -9.35 -12.20 -17.75
C SER A 38 -9.58 -13.62 -18.30
N LYS A 39 -8.54 -14.43 -18.42
CA LYS A 39 -8.58 -15.80 -18.91
C LYS A 39 -8.10 -16.81 -17.89
N ALA A 40 -7.72 -16.36 -16.70
CA ALA A 40 -7.28 -17.23 -15.63
C ALA A 40 -8.46 -18.07 -15.11
N ASP A 41 -8.25 -19.37 -15.02
CA ASP A 41 -9.17 -20.32 -14.43
C ASP A 41 -8.81 -20.51 -12.96
N ALA A 42 -9.72 -20.13 -12.07
CA ALA A 42 -9.49 -20.21 -10.61
C ALA A 42 -9.32 -21.65 -10.08
N SER A 43 -9.68 -22.67 -10.88
CA SER A 43 -9.49 -24.08 -10.52
C SER A 43 -8.11 -24.62 -10.89
N LYS A 44 -7.31 -23.87 -11.63
CA LYS A 44 -5.97 -24.26 -12.05
C LYS A 44 -4.88 -23.61 -11.22
N GLU A 45 -3.80 -24.34 -11.00
CA GLU A 45 -2.56 -23.80 -10.48
C GLU A 45 -1.72 -23.23 -11.62
N TYR A 46 -1.11 -22.06 -11.39
CA TYR A 46 -0.25 -21.38 -12.33
C TYR A 46 1.11 -21.11 -11.70
N THR A 47 2.17 -21.25 -12.46
CA THR A 47 3.48 -20.74 -12.04
C THR A 47 3.46 -19.23 -12.02
N SER A 48 3.95 -18.62 -10.94
CA SER A 48 3.98 -17.16 -10.83
C SER A 48 5.39 -16.65 -10.57
N PHE A 49 5.70 -15.51 -11.20
CA PHE A 49 6.93 -14.77 -10.95
C PHE A 49 6.62 -13.33 -10.63
N SER A 50 7.32 -12.80 -9.62
CA SER A 50 7.17 -11.43 -9.17
C SER A 50 8.42 -10.61 -9.45
N HIS A 51 8.23 -9.33 -9.72
CA HIS A 51 9.31 -8.36 -9.77
C HIS A 51 8.86 -7.03 -9.17
N GLY A 52 9.82 -6.24 -8.73
CA GLY A 52 9.58 -4.89 -8.27
C GLY A 52 10.50 -3.89 -8.97
N VAL A 53 10.06 -2.66 -9.10
CA VAL A 53 10.89 -1.56 -9.61
C VAL A 53 10.72 -0.36 -8.69
N PHE A 54 11.84 0.21 -8.29
CA PHE A 54 11.90 1.42 -7.48
C PHE A 54 12.52 2.56 -8.29
N LEU A 55 11.82 3.69 -8.36
CA LEU A 55 12.34 4.94 -8.88
C LEU A 55 12.82 5.81 -7.71
N ARG A 56 14.13 5.95 -7.56
CA ARG A 56 14.72 6.80 -6.52
C ARG A 56 14.68 8.27 -6.94
N ASN A 57 13.58 8.93 -6.62
CA ASN A 57 13.37 10.33 -6.95
C ASN A 57 12.55 11.01 -5.83
N ALA A 58 13.03 12.15 -5.33
CA ALA A 58 12.41 12.88 -4.22
C ALA A 58 11.54 14.07 -4.67
N HIS A 59 11.40 14.29 -5.98
CA HIS A 59 10.53 15.35 -6.50
C HIS A 59 9.06 14.93 -6.47
N GLY A 60 8.17 15.90 -6.64
CA GLY A 60 6.75 15.62 -6.82
C GLY A 60 6.53 14.66 -7.98
N LEU A 61 5.74 13.62 -7.74
CA LEU A 61 5.50 12.52 -8.66
C LEU A 61 4.02 12.33 -8.92
N GLU A 62 3.69 12.07 -10.17
CA GLU A 62 2.40 11.51 -10.57
C GLU A 62 2.58 10.06 -11.00
N VAL A 63 1.68 9.19 -10.58
CA VAL A 63 1.65 7.79 -11.00
C VAL A 63 0.37 7.54 -11.79
N VAL A 64 0.52 7.14 -13.04
CA VAL A 64 -0.61 6.78 -13.90
C VAL A 64 -0.57 5.27 -14.16
N THR A 65 -1.60 4.57 -13.71
CA THR A 65 -1.75 3.13 -13.92
C THR A 65 -2.77 2.85 -15.01
N LYS A 66 -2.41 1.93 -15.91
CA LYS A 66 -3.29 1.36 -16.93
C LYS A 66 -3.20 -0.18 -16.87
N PRO A 67 -4.10 -0.93 -17.48
CA PRO A 67 -4.09 -2.40 -17.39
C PRO A 67 -2.77 -3.08 -17.76
N GLN A 68 -1.95 -2.46 -18.60
CA GLN A 68 -0.69 -3.05 -19.08
C GLN A 68 0.51 -2.12 -18.94
N SER A 69 0.37 -0.98 -18.24
CA SER A 69 1.46 -0.04 -18.08
C SER A 69 1.31 0.79 -16.81
N LEU A 70 2.47 1.16 -16.27
CA LEU A 70 2.60 2.14 -15.21
C LEU A 70 3.51 3.25 -15.71
N THR A 71 3.12 4.49 -15.51
CA THR A 71 3.90 5.66 -15.89
C THR A 71 4.16 6.51 -14.67
N TRP A 72 5.43 6.79 -14.40
CA TRP A 72 5.82 7.83 -13.46
C TRP A 72 6.11 9.13 -14.22
N ARG A 73 5.58 10.22 -13.73
CA ARG A 73 5.91 11.57 -14.17
C ARG A 73 6.49 12.33 -13.00
N ALA A 74 7.74 12.73 -13.12
CA ALA A 74 8.44 13.52 -12.11
C ALA A 74 8.60 14.96 -12.58
N LEU A 75 8.52 15.92 -11.67
CA LEU A 75 8.78 17.34 -11.96
C LEU A 75 10.25 17.60 -12.29
N GLY A 76 11.14 16.72 -11.89
CA GLY A 76 12.58 16.86 -12.11
C GLY A 76 13.38 15.74 -11.46
N GLY A 77 14.68 15.91 -11.34
CA GLY A 77 15.59 14.94 -10.78
C GLY A 77 16.15 13.95 -11.80
N SER A 78 16.90 12.98 -11.31
CA SER A 78 17.49 11.91 -12.13
C SER A 78 16.53 10.72 -12.29
N VAL A 79 16.75 9.93 -13.33
CA VAL A 79 16.14 8.63 -13.49
C VAL A 79 17.08 7.60 -12.88
N ASP A 80 16.80 7.21 -11.64
CA ASP A 80 17.54 6.18 -10.90
C ASP A 80 16.57 5.02 -10.61
N LEU A 81 16.70 3.94 -11.36
CA LEU A 81 15.82 2.79 -11.31
C LEU A 81 16.56 1.56 -10.78
N THR A 82 15.98 0.94 -9.78
CA THR A 82 16.46 -0.35 -9.26
C THR A 82 15.41 -1.43 -9.51
N PHE A 83 15.83 -2.55 -10.06
CA PHE A 83 14.99 -3.69 -10.39
C PHE A 83 15.25 -4.83 -9.39
N TYR A 84 14.17 -5.42 -8.89
CA TYR A 84 14.20 -6.53 -7.96
C TYR A 84 13.49 -7.71 -8.59
N SER A 85 14.20 -8.82 -8.74
CA SER A 85 13.62 -10.08 -9.18
C SER A 85 13.37 -10.99 -7.99
N GLY A 86 12.35 -11.78 -8.07
CA GLY A 86 12.12 -12.84 -7.10
C GLY A 86 11.25 -13.91 -7.71
N PRO A 87 11.15 -15.11 -7.15
CA PRO A 87 10.05 -15.96 -7.51
C PRO A 87 8.75 -15.40 -6.90
N SER A 88 8.77 -14.89 -5.66
CA SER A 88 7.59 -14.44 -4.94
C SER A 88 7.64 -12.95 -4.59
N GLN A 89 6.48 -12.38 -4.27
CA GLN A 89 6.34 -11.01 -3.75
C GLN A 89 7.16 -10.80 -2.46
N ALA A 90 7.19 -11.81 -1.59
CA ALA A 90 7.95 -11.76 -0.35
C ALA A 90 9.46 -11.63 -0.61
N GLU A 91 10.00 -12.36 -1.57
CA GLU A 91 11.43 -12.27 -1.92
C GLU A 91 11.78 -10.93 -2.56
N VAL A 92 10.92 -10.39 -3.42
CA VAL A 92 11.08 -9.04 -3.96
C VAL A 92 11.09 -7.99 -2.84
N THR A 93 10.16 -8.08 -1.90
CA THR A 93 10.07 -7.17 -0.75
C THR A 93 11.31 -7.26 0.13
N LYS A 94 11.79 -8.46 0.45
CA LYS A 94 13.03 -8.67 1.20
C LYS A 94 14.24 -8.06 0.49
N SER A 95 14.34 -8.25 -0.82
CA SER A 95 15.43 -7.68 -1.62
C SER A 95 15.40 -6.15 -1.61
N TYR A 96 14.23 -5.56 -1.78
CA TYR A 96 14.02 -4.12 -1.69
C TYR A 96 14.42 -3.56 -0.32
N GLN A 97 13.96 -4.20 0.77
CA GLN A 97 14.30 -3.78 2.12
C GLN A 97 15.80 -3.91 2.40
N ARG A 98 16.42 -5.02 2.04
CA ARG A 98 17.85 -5.27 2.32
C ARG A 98 18.78 -4.32 1.57
N SER A 99 18.48 -4.01 0.32
CA SER A 99 19.41 -3.31 -0.57
C SER A 99 19.16 -1.80 -0.64
N THR A 100 17.96 -1.31 -0.31
CA THR A 100 17.58 0.06 -0.63
C THR A 100 17.02 0.86 0.54
N VAL A 101 15.98 0.36 1.21
CA VAL A 101 15.26 1.17 2.22
C VAL A 101 15.55 0.77 3.66
N GLY A 102 16.09 -0.40 3.89
CA GLY A 102 16.29 -0.95 5.24
C GLY A 102 15.00 -1.52 5.84
N LEU A 103 15.13 -2.01 7.06
CA LEU A 103 13.99 -2.47 7.85
C LEU A 103 13.35 -1.30 8.59
N PRO A 104 12.05 -1.38 8.93
CA PRO A 104 11.42 -0.41 9.81
C PRO A 104 12.19 -0.26 11.13
N ALA A 105 12.25 0.96 11.66
CA ALA A 105 12.82 1.19 12.97
C ALA A 105 12.02 0.45 14.04
N MET A 106 12.72 0.04 15.11
CA MET A 106 12.07 -0.56 16.28
C MET A 106 11.03 0.40 16.85
N GLN A 107 9.84 -0.08 17.06
CA GLN A 107 8.72 0.67 17.64
C GLN A 107 8.42 0.18 19.06
N GLN A 108 7.69 0.97 19.83
CA GLN A 108 7.14 0.51 21.10
C GLN A 108 6.14 -0.63 20.84
N TYR A 109 6.11 -1.62 21.73
CA TYR A 109 5.28 -2.82 21.50
C TYR A 109 3.80 -2.51 21.32
N ASN A 110 3.26 -1.58 22.10
CA ASN A 110 1.85 -1.17 22.03
C ASN A 110 1.49 -0.48 20.70
N THR A 111 2.46 0.10 19.98
CA THR A 111 2.18 0.67 18.64
C THR A 111 1.83 -0.39 17.59
N LEU A 112 2.09 -1.67 17.87
CA LEU A 112 1.71 -2.80 17.02
C LEU A 112 0.28 -3.28 17.28
N GLY A 113 -0.41 -2.75 18.31
CA GLY A 113 -1.80 -3.04 18.62
C GLY A 113 -2.76 -2.33 17.67
N TYR A 114 -4.06 -2.52 17.92
CA TYR A 114 -5.09 -1.90 17.09
C TYR A 114 -5.22 -0.40 17.39
N HIS A 115 -5.26 0.39 16.34
CA HIS A 115 -5.44 1.84 16.39
C HIS A 115 -6.77 2.21 15.71
N GLN A 116 -7.70 2.75 16.46
CA GLN A 116 -8.94 3.27 15.94
C GLN A 116 -8.79 4.74 15.58
N CYS A 117 -9.11 5.07 14.34
CA CYS A 117 -9.04 6.44 13.84
C CYS A 117 -10.15 6.70 12.83
N ARG A 118 -10.70 7.90 12.86
CA ARG A 118 -11.53 8.43 11.76
C ARG A 118 -11.46 9.93 11.69
N TRP A 119 -11.70 10.43 10.51
CA TRP A 119 -12.04 11.82 10.30
C TRP A 119 -13.49 12.04 10.73
N GLY A 120 -13.73 12.97 11.65
CA GLY A 120 -15.09 13.37 11.97
C GLY A 120 -15.65 12.84 13.30
N TYR A 121 -14.83 12.59 14.30
CA TYR A 121 -15.32 12.55 15.68
C TYR A 121 -15.77 13.95 16.09
N THR A 122 -17.04 14.10 16.51
CA THR A 122 -17.68 15.40 16.71
C THR A 122 -17.59 15.89 18.15
N SER A 123 -17.30 14.99 19.09
CA SER A 123 -17.27 15.31 20.53
C SER A 123 -16.43 14.33 21.32
N TRP A 124 -16.04 14.71 22.53
CA TRP A 124 -15.42 13.82 23.52
C TRP A 124 -16.34 12.66 23.90
N ALA A 125 -17.64 12.92 24.03
CA ALA A 125 -18.62 11.88 24.34
C ALA A 125 -18.69 10.80 23.24
N GLU A 126 -18.49 11.16 21.97
CA GLU A 126 -18.40 10.19 20.90
C GLU A 126 -17.14 9.33 21.00
N LEU A 127 -15.98 9.93 21.36
CA LEU A 127 -14.74 9.18 21.60
C LEU A 127 -14.88 8.21 22.76
N ASP A 128 -15.44 8.66 23.89
CA ASP A 128 -15.70 7.81 25.05
C ASP A 128 -16.63 6.66 24.70
N ASN A 129 -17.69 6.92 23.96
CA ASN A 129 -18.62 5.89 23.50
C ASN A 129 -17.91 4.84 22.61
N VAL A 130 -17.00 5.26 21.74
CA VAL A 130 -16.22 4.31 20.92
C VAL A 130 -15.35 3.42 21.81
N VAL A 131 -14.64 4.00 22.78
CA VAL A 131 -13.78 3.23 23.71
C VAL A 131 -14.59 2.24 24.53
N GLU A 132 -15.72 2.66 25.11
CA GLU A 132 -16.61 1.79 25.88
C GLU A 132 -17.24 0.70 25.01
N THR A 133 -17.55 0.99 23.74
CA THR A 133 -18.06 -0.01 22.81
C THR A 133 -17.02 -1.10 22.50
N PHE A 134 -15.75 -0.73 22.28
CA PHE A 134 -14.67 -1.70 22.12
C PHE A 134 -14.54 -2.61 23.35
N LYS A 135 -14.67 -2.03 24.54
CA LYS A 135 -14.63 -2.76 25.81
C LYS A 135 -15.85 -3.68 26.01
N GLU A 136 -17.04 -3.21 25.66
CA GLU A 136 -18.29 -3.98 25.74
C GLU A 136 -18.21 -5.25 24.87
N PHE A 137 -17.62 -5.14 23.68
CA PHE A 137 -17.47 -6.26 22.74
C PHE A 137 -16.17 -7.05 22.94
N ASP A 138 -15.41 -6.78 24.00
CA ASP A 138 -14.13 -7.43 24.30
C ASP A 138 -13.13 -7.41 23.12
N ILE A 139 -13.11 -6.28 22.41
CA ILE A 139 -12.17 -6.05 21.30
C ILE A 139 -10.98 -5.25 21.82
N PRO A 140 -9.74 -5.77 21.72
CA PRO A 140 -8.56 -5.04 22.15
C PRO A 140 -8.38 -3.72 21.40
N LEU A 141 -8.21 -2.63 22.14
CA LEU A 141 -7.95 -1.30 21.62
C LEU A 141 -6.72 -0.71 22.32
N GLU A 142 -5.67 -0.40 21.56
CA GLU A 142 -4.46 0.21 22.11
C GLU A 142 -4.50 1.73 22.03
N TYR A 143 -4.97 2.28 20.90
CA TYR A 143 -5.01 3.71 20.68
C TYR A 143 -6.30 4.15 20.00
N ILE A 144 -6.78 5.32 20.39
CA ILE A 144 -7.77 6.06 19.63
C ILE A 144 -7.17 7.42 19.21
N TRP A 145 -7.36 7.79 17.94
CA TRP A 145 -6.87 9.05 17.42
C TRP A 145 -8.05 9.88 16.92
N CYS A 146 -8.01 11.16 17.19
CA CYS A 146 -8.89 12.11 16.55
C CYS A 146 -8.08 13.01 15.61
N VAL A 147 -8.57 13.19 14.39
CA VAL A 147 -8.03 14.22 13.50
C VAL A 147 -8.69 15.54 13.90
N PRO A 148 -7.93 16.55 14.30
CA PRO A 148 -8.37 17.63 15.20
C PRO A 148 -9.35 18.66 14.64
N LEU A 149 -9.88 18.47 13.44
CA LEU A 149 -10.66 19.53 12.78
C LEU A 149 -12.03 19.83 13.40
N ILE A 150 -12.50 19.02 14.34
CA ILE A 150 -13.85 19.19 14.89
C ILE A 150 -13.85 19.42 16.41
N LEU A 151 -12.80 18.98 17.12
CA LEU A 151 -12.70 19.19 18.58
C LEU A 151 -12.22 20.61 18.95
N PHE A 152 -11.58 21.28 18.02
CA PHE A 152 -11.22 22.69 18.19
C PHE A 152 -12.24 23.51 17.41
N GLY A 153 -13.29 23.99 18.12
CA GLY A 153 -14.19 25.01 17.59
C GLY A 153 -13.39 26.22 17.07
N PRO A 154 -14.03 27.26 16.49
CA PRO A 154 -13.39 28.32 15.70
C PRO A 154 -12.41 29.23 16.45
N TYR A 155 -11.83 28.79 17.54
CA TYR A 155 -10.99 29.58 18.45
C TYR A 155 -9.51 29.23 18.50
N ILE A 156 -8.96 28.54 17.50
CA ILE A 156 -7.51 28.53 17.31
C ILE A 156 -7.22 29.21 15.99
N SER A 157 -7.18 30.54 16.03
CA SER A 157 -6.40 31.33 15.08
C SER A 157 -4.93 31.25 15.51
N PHE A 158 -4.09 30.68 14.69
CA PHE A 158 -2.63 30.86 14.79
C PHE A 158 -2.24 32.23 14.23
#